data_53b8ba4b41ec6180bee9b16d3ee5bc8e
#
_entry.id   53b8ba4b41ec6180bee9b16d3ee5bc8e
#
_cell.length_a   1.000
_cell.length_b   1.000
_cell.length_c   1.000
_cell.angle_alpha   90.00
_cell.angle_beta   90.00
_cell.angle_gamma   90.00
#
_symmetry.space_group_name_H-M   'P 1'
#
loop_
_entity.id
_entity.type
_entity.pdbx_description
1 polymer ?
#
loop_
_entity_poly.entity_id
_entity_poly.type
_entity_poly.pdbx_seq_one_letter_code
_entity_poly.pdbx_strand_id
1 'polypeptide(L)'
;CIDVISILVYQNSKGYGKIDTLMQQNIDGLELGTVGAIRYRLLNANPDYVTERSCSIQLDAQWIHLSFINFGTVDEIKRLVLNVSNTEGSEALTIKRPTKVVDMYNGSRVTCIRPNVGATWGLFVRSFSAGVISVKKWLDKPEVKNWEIVDKLLFYLCQCTENTAVTGQQNTGKTTLMKGLIGYYPYFNIRVIEMSFELQLNEIYPDRNIFCTRNDEFTSATEVQDILKKTDGYLSMAGEIATNEVAANAMQFGLVASQATMFSHHGKDYMGLIEGLTNALLSSGQFNDRDSAQGLVLDVVKHNVHCDFHKKLRVVDYIEEIVKGETIVPYQDIKVSSDVVSAIDQSTALNREFYQRTTDRVRYTSRKIIRFNHETNTYEPYEWYTPERFAIMLDKMPDEHKAGFIQFYKENWVPVLKARANSGETA
;
A
#
# COMPACT_ATOMS: atom_id res chain seq x y z
N CYS A 1 18.97 -4.07 -44.16
CA CYS A 1 20.20 -3.34 -43.74
C CYS A 1 19.90 -1.93 -43.26
N ILE A 2 19.14 -1.11 -44.01
CA ILE A 2 18.85 0.29 -43.61
C ILE A 2 18.12 0.34 -42.28
N ASP A 3 17.10 -0.48 -42.07
CA ASP A 3 16.35 -0.51 -40.84
C ASP A 3 17.20 -0.87 -39.61
N VAL A 4 18.11 -1.84 -39.75
CA VAL A 4 19.06 -2.22 -38.71
C VAL A 4 20.01 -1.07 -38.37
N ILE A 5 20.53 -0.38 -39.40
CA ILE A 5 21.39 0.79 -39.19
C ILE A 5 20.63 1.93 -38.53
N SER A 6 19.39 2.19 -38.96
CA SER A 6 18.54 3.23 -38.37
C SER A 6 18.25 2.94 -36.90
N ILE A 7 17.92 1.68 -36.56
CA ILE A 7 17.72 1.25 -35.19
C ILE A 7 18.99 1.44 -34.36
N LEU A 8 20.14 1.01 -34.85
CA LEU A 8 21.40 1.17 -34.14
C LEU A 8 21.78 2.63 -33.94
N VAL A 9 21.57 3.49 -34.97
CA VAL A 9 21.79 4.93 -34.85
C VAL A 9 20.86 5.55 -33.80
N TYR A 10 19.59 5.19 -33.83
CA TYR A 10 18.63 5.65 -32.83
C TYR A 10 19.01 5.20 -31.41
N GLN A 11 19.31 3.93 -31.22
CA GLN A 11 19.71 3.35 -29.92
C GLN A 11 20.96 4.05 -29.36
N ASN A 12 21.93 4.37 -30.20
CA ASN A 12 23.16 5.02 -29.75
C ASN A 12 23.04 6.53 -29.55
N SER A 13 22.09 7.19 -30.19
CA SER A 13 21.95 8.66 -30.11
C SER A 13 20.86 9.12 -29.15
N LYS A 14 19.67 8.54 -29.25
CA LYS A 14 18.45 8.93 -28.52
C LYS A 14 17.89 7.82 -27.63
N GLY A 15 18.14 6.56 -27.96
CA GLY A 15 17.61 5.40 -27.25
C GLY A 15 18.45 4.98 -26.04
N TYR A 16 18.12 3.83 -25.49
CA TYR A 16 18.76 3.23 -24.31
C TYR A 16 19.93 2.31 -24.68
N GLY A 17 20.49 2.46 -25.87
CA GLY A 17 21.62 1.69 -26.32
C GLY A 17 21.38 0.19 -26.25
N LYS A 18 22.27 -0.53 -25.57
CA LYS A 18 22.21 -1.99 -25.49
C LYS A 18 21.04 -2.55 -24.66
N ILE A 19 20.37 -1.71 -23.87
CA ILE A 19 19.21 -2.12 -23.06
C ILE A 19 17.87 -1.79 -23.71
N ASP A 20 17.87 -1.17 -24.88
CA ASP A 20 16.65 -0.77 -25.58
C ASP A 20 15.67 -1.95 -25.77
N THR A 21 16.19 -3.10 -26.19
CA THR A 21 15.39 -4.32 -26.36
C THR A 21 14.85 -4.85 -25.03
N LEU A 22 15.61 -4.72 -23.94
CA LEU A 22 15.18 -5.16 -22.60
C LEU A 22 14.07 -4.26 -22.08
N MET A 23 14.15 -2.95 -22.34
CA MET A 23 13.12 -2.00 -21.91
C MET A 23 11.77 -2.20 -22.62
N GLN A 24 11.76 -2.94 -23.74
CA GLN A 24 10.54 -3.32 -24.46
C GLN A 24 9.99 -4.68 -24.02
N GLN A 25 10.72 -5.41 -23.20
CA GLN A 25 10.28 -6.71 -22.67
C GLN A 25 9.48 -6.54 -21.38
N ASN A 26 8.70 -7.55 -21.06
CA ASN A 26 7.91 -7.59 -19.83
C ASN A 26 8.80 -8.03 -18.65
N ILE A 27 9.65 -7.12 -18.17
CA ILE A 27 10.53 -7.30 -17.02
C ILE A 27 10.01 -6.48 -15.83
N ASP A 28 10.17 -6.98 -14.60
CA ASP A 28 9.74 -6.28 -13.38
C ASP A 28 10.67 -5.12 -13.02
N GLY A 29 11.94 -5.22 -13.40
CA GLY A 29 12.95 -4.20 -13.14
C GLY A 29 14.26 -4.41 -13.89
N LEU A 30 15.09 -3.35 -13.92
CA LEU A 30 16.42 -3.38 -14.50
C LEU A 30 17.35 -2.48 -13.68
N GLU A 31 18.57 -2.93 -13.46
CA GLU A 31 19.59 -2.17 -12.75
C GLU A 31 20.87 -2.09 -13.56
N LEU A 32 21.48 -0.90 -13.57
CA LEU A 32 22.83 -0.64 -14.09
C LEU A 32 23.67 0.04 -13.00
N GLY A 33 24.97 -0.19 -13.04
CA GLY A 33 25.92 0.46 -12.14
C GLY A 33 26.04 -0.20 -10.76
N THR A 34 25.39 -1.34 -10.54
CA THR A 34 25.50 -2.10 -9.29
C THR A 34 26.78 -2.93 -9.26
N VAL A 35 27.63 -2.69 -8.28
CA VAL A 35 28.89 -3.44 -8.08
C VAL A 35 28.64 -4.55 -7.07
N GLY A 36 28.88 -5.80 -7.46
CA GLY A 36 28.74 -6.97 -6.55
C GLY A 36 27.75 -8.02 -7.03
N ALA A 37 26.90 -7.73 -8.02
CA ALA A 37 26.15 -8.74 -8.74
C ALA A 37 27.08 -9.69 -9.54
N ILE A 38 28.30 -9.27 -9.79
CA ILE A 38 29.30 -10.02 -10.51
C ILE A 38 30.24 -10.65 -9.49
N ARG A 39 30.35 -11.96 -9.49
CA ARG A 39 31.32 -12.72 -8.67
C ARG A 39 32.79 -12.52 -9.11
N TYR A 40 33.11 -11.38 -9.71
CA TYR A 40 34.45 -11.05 -10.20
C TYR A 40 35.35 -10.42 -9.13
N ARG A 41 35.16 -10.73 -7.85
CA ARG A 41 36.08 -10.39 -6.78
C ARG A 41 37.51 -10.93 -6.99
N LEU A 42 37.74 -11.74 -8.03
CA LEU A 42 38.94 -12.54 -8.13
C LEU A 42 40.03 -11.96 -9.03
N LEU A 43 39.77 -10.91 -9.70
CA LEU A 43 40.78 -10.40 -10.65
C LEU A 43 40.91 -8.91 -10.34
N ASN A 44 42.00 -8.43 -9.87
CA ASN A 44 42.44 -7.02 -9.80
C ASN A 44 41.79 -6.13 -10.87
N ALA A 45 40.50 -6.29 -11.02
CA ALA A 45 39.72 -5.71 -12.07
C ALA A 45 39.58 -4.23 -11.81
N ASN A 46 39.92 -3.45 -12.79
CA ASN A 46 39.61 -2.06 -12.91
C ASN A 46 38.14 -1.86 -12.50
N PRO A 47 37.80 -0.97 -11.53
CA PRO A 47 36.42 -0.65 -11.15
C PRO A 47 35.52 -0.37 -12.35
N ASP A 48 36.06 0.25 -13.41
CA ASP A 48 35.35 0.54 -14.64
C ASP A 48 34.90 -0.72 -15.38
N TYR A 49 35.69 -1.78 -15.35
CA TYR A 49 35.35 -3.04 -15.97
C TYR A 49 34.13 -3.71 -15.31
N VAL A 50 34.00 -3.60 -13.99
CA VAL A 50 32.86 -4.13 -13.22
C VAL A 50 31.60 -3.36 -13.54
N THR A 51 31.68 -2.03 -13.61
CA THR A 51 30.55 -1.17 -13.92
C THR A 51 30.07 -1.38 -15.36
N GLU A 52 30.98 -1.55 -16.32
CA GLU A 52 30.66 -1.81 -17.71
C GLU A 52 29.83 -3.07 -17.94
N ARG A 53 29.89 -4.03 -17.02
CA ARG A 53 29.16 -5.30 -17.08
C ARG A 53 28.03 -5.42 -16.04
N SER A 54 27.70 -4.37 -15.37
CA SER A 54 26.69 -4.37 -14.33
C SER A 54 25.28 -4.15 -14.92
N CYS A 55 24.73 -5.17 -15.53
CA CYS A 55 23.33 -5.19 -15.97
C CYS A 55 22.60 -6.35 -15.32
N SER A 56 21.57 -6.08 -14.55
CA SER A 56 20.71 -7.09 -13.96
C SER A 56 19.26 -6.75 -14.28
N ILE A 57 18.46 -7.79 -14.50
CA ILE A 57 17.00 -7.66 -14.67
C ILE A 57 16.27 -8.38 -13.54
N GLN A 58 15.09 -7.95 -13.23
CA GLN A 58 14.18 -8.61 -12.32
C GLN A 58 13.06 -9.30 -13.11
N LEU A 59 12.88 -10.60 -12.88
CA LEU A 59 11.79 -11.41 -13.42
C LEU A 59 11.20 -12.23 -12.27
N ASP A 60 9.88 -12.20 -12.10
CA ASP A 60 9.17 -12.92 -11.03
C ASP A 60 9.81 -12.71 -9.65
N ALA A 61 10.16 -11.46 -9.34
CA ALA A 61 10.83 -11.03 -8.11
C ALA A 61 12.26 -11.61 -7.91
N GLN A 62 12.86 -12.23 -8.91
CA GLN A 62 14.23 -12.74 -8.87
C GLN A 62 15.17 -11.85 -9.71
N TRP A 63 16.30 -11.46 -9.13
CA TRP A 63 17.33 -10.72 -9.84
C TRP A 63 18.25 -11.65 -10.61
N ILE A 64 18.40 -11.37 -11.91
CA ILE A 64 19.24 -12.16 -12.84
C ILE A 64 20.27 -11.22 -13.44
N HIS A 65 21.54 -11.52 -13.20
CA HIS A 65 22.65 -10.78 -13.82
C HIS A 65 22.87 -11.22 -15.27
N LEU A 66 22.92 -10.22 -16.19
CA LEU A 66 23.13 -10.44 -17.62
C LEU A 66 24.61 -10.25 -17.98
N SER A 67 25.43 -11.27 -17.77
CA SER A 67 26.88 -11.23 -17.97
C SER A 67 27.32 -10.99 -19.42
N PHE A 68 26.43 -11.20 -20.39
CA PHE A 68 26.68 -10.98 -21.80
C PHE A 68 26.50 -9.52 -22.25
N ILE A 69 25.90 -8.67 -21.40
CA ILE A 69 25.78 -7.25 -21.69
C ILE A 69 27.02 -6.52 -21.17
N ASN A 70 27.76 -5.92 -22.09
CA ASN A 70 28.93 -5.11 -21.79
C ASN A 70 28.77 -3.74 -22.46
N PHE A 71 28.78 -2.67 -21.70
CA PHE A 71 28.67 -1.29 -22.20
C PHE A 71 29.97 -0.76 -22.82
N GLY A 72 31.12 -1.44 -22.59
CA GLY A 72 32.41 -1.08 -23.12
C GLY A 72 33.12 0.02 -22.33
N THR A 73 32.43 1.05 -21.90
CA THR A 73 32.98 2.14 -21.08
C THR A 73 31.97 2.66 -20.06
N VAL A 74 32.48 3.26 -18.99
CA VAL A 74 31.67 3.96 -17.99
C VAL A 74 30.93 5.16 -18.60
N ASP A 75 31.52 5.80 -19.60
CA ASP A 75 30.92 6.91 -20.34
C ASP A 75 29.63 6.51 -21.06
N GLU A 76 29.52 5.25 -21.51
CA GLU A 76 28.27 4.75 -22.10
C GLU A 76 27.16 4.65 -21.07
N ILE A 77 27.43 4.15 -19.85
CA ILE A 77 26.46 4.14 -18.76
C ILE A 77 26.07 5.56 -18.36
N LYS A 78 27.06 6.45 -18.25
CA LYS A 78 26.81 7.89 -18.01
C LYS A 78 25.89 8.48 -19.07
N ARG A 79 26.13 8.20 -20.34
CA ARG A 79 25.29 8.65 -21.46
C ARG A 79 23.85 8.17 -21.30
N LEU A 80 23.65 6.89 -20.98
CA LEU A 80 22.32 6.31 -20.75
C LEU A 80 21.62 6.98 -19.58
N VAL A 81 22.27 7.12 -18.43
CA VAL A 81 21.71 7.78 -17.25
C VAL A 81 21.30 9.22 -17.56
N LEU A 82 22.15 9.96 -18.28
CA LEU A 82 21.85 11.34 -18.67
C LEU A 82 20.71 11.43 -19.70
N ASN A 83 20.68 10.54 -20.69
CA ASN A 83 19.59 10.50 -21.67
C ASN A 83 18.23 10.25 -20.98
N VAL A 84 18.17 9.26 -20.09
CA VAL A 84 16.95 8.96 -19.34
C VAL A 84 16.58 10.13 -18.43
N SER A 85 17.54 10.73 -17.72
CA SER A 85 17.26 11.84 -16.80
C SER A 85 16.74 13.09 -17.50
N ASN A 86 16.98 13.26 -18.80
CA ASN A 86 16.60 14.46 -19.56
C ASN A 86 15.29 14.32 -20.33
N THR A 87 14.53 13.24 -20.13
CA THR A 87 13.39 12.87 -20.98
C THR A 87 12.16 13.78 -20.85
N GLU A 88 12.05 14.69 -19.90
CA GLU A 88 10.79 15.46 -19.72
C GLU A 88 10.96 16.94 -19.35
N GLY A 89 11.91 17.64 -19.91
CA GLY A 89 11.98 19.10 -19.70
C GLY A 89 12.23 19.57 -18.26
N SER A 90 12.35 18.62 -17.34
CA SER A 90 12.69 18.84 -15.94
C SER A 90 14.21 19.09 -15.80
N GLU A 91 14.62 19.73 -14.71
CA GLU A 91 16.01 20.08 -14.47
C GLU A 91 16.97 18.90 -14.66
N ALA A 92 18.11 19.16 -15.32
CA ALA A 92 19.12 18.16 -15.61
C ALA A 92 19.76 17.60 -14.33
N LEU A 93 20.19 16.34 -14.40
CA LEU A 93 20.98 15.70 -13.34
C LEU A 93 22.34 16.40 -13.20
N THR A 94 22.55 17.12 -12.11
CA THR A 94 23.73 17.95 -11.84
C THR A 94 24.50 17.53 -10.60
N ILE A 95 25.64 18.17 -10.31
CA ILE A 95 26.37 17.96 -9.05
C ILE A 95 25.53 18.40 -7.84
N LYS A 96 24.73 19.45 -7.98
CA LYS A 96 23.85 19.94 -6.92
C LYS A 96 22.59 19.08 -6.76
N ARG A 97 22.14 18.42 -7.84
CA ARG A 97 21.03 17.45 -7.86
C ARG A 97 21.55 16.13 -8.40
N PRO A 98 22.20 15.31 -7.55
CA PRO A 98 22.90 14.10 -7.99
C PRO A 98 21.98 12.91 -8.21
N THR A 99 20.72 13.02 -7.81
CA THR A 99 19.70 11.98 -7.96
C THR A 99 18.47 12.56 -8.63
N LYS A 100 17.79 11.74 -9.42
CA LYS A 100 16.52 12.10 -10.07
C LYS A 100 15.65 10.87 -10.26
N VAL A 101 14.36 11.05 -10.03
CA VAL A 101 13.34 10.05 -10.37
C VAL A 101 12.59 10.54 -11.60
N VAL A 102 12.44 9.70 -12.59
CA VAL A 102 11.76 9.99 -13.86
C VAL A 102 10.72 8.90 -14.12
N ASP A 103 9.52 9.27 -14.54
CA ASP A 103 8.56 8.33 -15.08
C ASP A 103 8.71 8.29 -16.60
N MET A 104 8.81 7.07 -17.12
CA MET A 104 8.99 6.84 -18.54
C MET A 104 7.63 6.79 -19.25
N TYR A 105 7.64 6.98 -20.55
CA TYR A 105 6.44 6.90 -21.40
C TYR A 105 5.67 5.58 -21.24
N ASN A 106 6.37 4.47 -20.98
CA ASN A 106 5.75 3.16 -20.72
C ASN A 106 5.28 2.98 -19.25
N GLY A 107 5.22 4.05 -18.47
CA GLY A 107 4.82 4.02 -17.06
C GLY A 107 5.88 3.51 -16.10
N SER A 108 7.06 3.11 -16.57
CA SER A 108 8.14 2.66 -15.68
C SER A 108 8.74 3.83 -14.91
N ARG A 109 9.05 3.61 -13.62
CA ARG A 109 9.80 4.56 -12.80
C ARG A 109 11.29 4.29 -12.94
N VAL A 110 12.07 5.33 -13.20
CA VAL A 110 13.51 5.23 -13.29
C VAL A 110 14.19 6.16 -12.30
N THR A 111 15.02 5.59 -11.44
CA THR A 111 15.90 6.36 -10.55
C THR A 111 17.27 6.48 -11.16
N CYS A 112 17.72 7.70 -11.38
CA CYS A 112 19.04 8.06 -11.92
C CYS A 112 19.92 8.58 -10.80
N ILE A 113 21.14 8.06 -10.69
CA ILE A 113 22.12 8.45 -9.68
C ILE A 113 23.46 8.72 -10.37
N ARG A 114 24.11 9.83 -10.00
CA ARG A 114 25.45 10.17 -10.49
C ARG A 114 26.53 9.95 -9.42
N PRO A 115 27.81 9.82 -9.81
CA PRO A 115 28.93 9.89 -8.88
C PRO A 115 28.90 11.19 -8.06
N ASN A 116 29.33 11.13 -6.84
CA ASN A 116 29.31 12.00 -5.64
C ASN A 116 28.26 11.61 -4.58
N VAL A 117 27.16 11.00 -4.98
CA VAL A 117 26.23 10.29 -4.09
C VAL A 117 26.33 8.78 -4.32
N GLY A 118 26.24 8.34 -5.58
CA GLY A 118 26.55 6.97 -5.95
C GLY A 118 28.07 6.75 -6.04
N ALA A 119 28.54 5.54 -5.77
CA ALA A 119 29.94 5.16 -6.05
C ALA A 119 30.23 5.18 -7.57
N THR A 120 29.19 4.92 -8.36
CA THR A 120 29.23 4.93 -9.84
C THR A 120 27.97 5.60 -10.39
N TRP A 121 27.86 5.68 -11.72
CA TRP A 121 26.61 6.02 -12.38
C TRP A 121 25.62 4.86 -12.20
N GLY A 122 24.43 5.15 -11.69
CA GLY A 122 23.39 4.16 -11.44
C GLY A 122 22.10 4.48 -12.18
N LEU A 123 21.46 3.45 -12.71
CA LEU A 123 20.12 3.50 -13.28
C LEU A 123 19.32 2.33 -12.71
N PHE A 124 18.19 2.63 -12.11
CA PHE A 124 17.29 1.65 -11.49
C PHE A 124 15.91 1.82 -12.09
N VAL A 125 15.51 0.87 -12.91
CA VAL A 125 14.20 0.85 -13.57
C VAL A 125 13.28 -0.08 -12.79
N ARG A 126 12.10 0.39 -12.44
CA ARG A 126 11.00 -0.41 -11.95
C ARG A 126 9.87 -0.34 -12.95
N SER A 127 9.57 -1.46 -13.56
CA SER A 127 8.47 -1.56 -14.51
C SER A 127 7.17 -1.83 -13.77
N PHE A 128 6.12 -1.16 -14.20
CA PHE A 128 4.77 -1.39 -13.70
C PHE A 128 3.96 -1.98 -14.86
N SER A 129 3.50 -3.22 -14.70
CA SER A 129 2.63 -3.81 -15.70
C SER A 129 1.22 -3.21 -15.58
N ALA A 130 0.69 -2.69 -16.67
CA ALA A 130 -0.71 -2.28 -16.79
C ALA A 130 -1.68 -3.49 -16.81
N GLY A 131 -1.18 -4.69 -16.54
CA GLY A 131 -1.99 -5.91 -16.57
C GLY A 131 -3.09 -5.90 -15.51
N VAL A 132 -4.34 -6.02 -15.96
CA VAL A 132 -5.47 -6.24 -15.06
C VAL A 132 -5.39 -7.67 -14.52
N ILE A 133 -5.04 -7.78 -13.26
CA ILE A 133 -5.30 -9.02 -12.53
C ILE A 133 -6.59 -8.80 -11.76
N SER A 134 -7.68 -9.47 -12.15
CA SER A 134 -8.91 -9.45 -11.35
C SER A 134 -8.63 -10.00 -9.95
N VAL A 135 -9.37 -9.52 -8.95
CA VAL A 135 -9.25 -10.03 -7.56
C VAL A 135 -9.37 -11.54 -7.53
N LYS A 136 -10.35 -12.09 -8.27
CA LYS A 136 -10.53 -13.52 -8.43
C LYS A 136 -9.25 -14.21 -8.89
N LYS A 137 -8.64 -13.78 -10.00
CA LYS A 137 -7.39 -14.36 -10.52
C LYS A 137 -6.21 -14.19 -9.56
N TRP A 138 -6.22 -13.11 -8.78
CA TRP A 138 -5.17 -12.87 -7.76
C TRP A 138 -5.31 -13.83 -6.57
N LEU A 139 -6.55 -14.19 -6.18
CA LEU A 139 -6.85 -15.11 -5.07
C LEU A 139 -6.81 -16.57 -5.50
N ASP A 140 -7.34 -16.91 -6.70
CA ASP A 140 -7.48 -18.27 -7.24
C ASP A 140 -6.11 -18.86 -7.58
N LYS A 141 -5.60 -19.66 -6.67
CA LYS A 141 -4.35 -20.40 -6.81
C LYS A 141 -4.61 -21.86 -6.48
N PRO A 142 -3.99 -22.82 -7.22
CA PRO A 142 -4.26 -24.27 -7.04
C PRO A 142 -4.05 -24.75 -5.59
N GLU A 143 -3.15 -24.10 -4.85
CA GLU A 143 -2.81 -24.47 -3.48
C GLU A 143 -3.72 -23.83 -2.42
N VAL A 144 -4.57 -22.87 -2.80
CA VAL A 144 -5.38 -22.06 -1.89
C VAL A 144 -6.83 -22.52 -1.92
N LYS A 145 -7.40 -22.82 -0.77
CA LYS A 145 -8.80 -23.24 -0.62
C LYS A 145 -9.66 -22.11 -0.05
N ASN A 146 -10.95 -22.15 -0.39
CA ASN A 146 -11.99 -21.22 0.06
C ASN A 146 -11.71 -19.75 -0.32
N TRP A 147 -10.93 -19.51 -1.35
CA TRP A 147 -10.61 -18.16 -1.81
C TRP A 147 -11.89 -17.41 -2.27
N GLU A 148 -12.93 -18.10 -2.69
CA GLU A 148 -14.21 -17.53 -3.09
C GLU A 148 -14.90 -16.77 -1.96
N ILE A 149 -14.66 -17.18 -0.70
CA ILE A 149 -15.20 -16.47 0.48
C ILE A 149 -14.53 -15.10 0.59
N VAL A 150 -13.22 -15.04 0.41
CA VAL A 150 -12.47 -13.76 0.44
C VAL A 150 -12.87 -12.87 -0.74
N ASP A 151 -13.01 -13.44 -1.92
CA ASP A 151 -13.43 -12.74 -3.14
C ASP A 151 -14.78 -12.03 -2.93
N LYS A 152 -15.79 -12.77 -2.43
CA LYS A 152 -17.12 -12.22 -2.11
C LYS A 152 -17.08 -11.21 -0.97
N LEU A 153 -16.28 -11.45 0.07
CA LEU A 153 -16.15 -10.50 1.18
C LEU A 153 -15.56 -9.17 0.70
N LEU A 154 -14.50 -9.22 -0.12
CA LEU A 154 -13.89 -8.02 -0.72
C LEU A 154 -14.87 -7.30 -1.66
N PHE A 155 -15.66 -8.05 -2.44
CA PHE A 155 -16.72 -7.47 -3.25
C PHE A 155 -17.72 -6.68 -2.39
N TYR A 156 -18.26 -7.29 -1.34
CA TYR A 156 -19.22 -6.61 -0.45
C TYR A 156 -18.59 -5.42 0.27
N LEU A 157 -17.32 -5.52 0.69
CA LEU A 157 -16.59 -4.42 1.31
C LEU A 157 -16.49 -3.20 0.36
N CYS A 158 -16.19 -3.43 -0.91
CA CYS A 158 -16.17 -2.37 -1.91
C CYS A 158 -17.57 -1.79 -2.19
N GLN A 159 -18.62 -2.64 -2.20
CA GLN A 159 -19.99 -2.19 -2.40
C GLN A 159 -20.53 -1.34 -1.24
N CYS A 160 -20.04 -1.56 -0.02
CA CYS A 160 -20.39 -0.73 1.14
C CYS A 160 -19.68 0.62 1.15
N THR A 161 -18.69 0.83 0.27
CA THR A 161 -17.91 2.09 0.22
C THR A 161 -17.31 2.50 1.56
N GLU A 162 -16.86 1.52 2.34
CA GLU A 162 -16.20 1.77 3.61
C GLU A 162 -14.70 2.08 3.40
N ASN A 163 -14.16 2.91 4.29
CA ASN A 163 -12.74 3.24 4.25
C ASN A 163 -11.89 2.02 4.55
N THR A 164 -10.95 1.72 3.67
CA THR A 164 -10.17 0.48 3.71
C THR A 164 -8.68 0.74 3.56
N ALA A 165 -7.90 0.28 4.52
CA ALA A 165 -6.46 0.18 4.39
C ALA A 165 -6.08 -1.17 3.77
N VAL A 166 -5.11 -1.19 2.86
CA VAL A 166 -4.47 -2.39 2.33
C VAL A 166 -3.04 -2.43 2.84
N THR A 167 -2.75 -3.32 3.78
CA THR A 167 -1.46 -3.35 4.46
C THR A 167 -0.63 -4.58 4.11
N GLY A 168 0.63 -4.57 4.51
CA GLY A 168 1.56 -5.68 4.33
C GLY A 168 2.96 -5.21 3.96
N GLN A 169 3.91 -6.11 3.98
CA GLN A 169 5.30 -5.81 3.65
C GLN A 169 5.47 -5.49 2.15
N GLN A 170 6.66 -5.08 1.77
CA GLN A 170 7.00 -4.85 0.35
C GLN A 170 6.84 -6.16 -0.45
N ASN A 171 6.39 -6.08 -1.70
CA ASN A 171 6.18 -7.22 -2.62
C ASN A 171 5.07 -8.22 -2.22
N THR A 172 4.23 -7.93 -1.23
CA THR A 172 3.09 -8.80 -0.87
C THR A 172 1.91 -8.72 -1.83
N GLY A 173 1.94 -7.79 -2.79
CA GLY A 173 0.91 -7.66 -3.82
C GLY A 173 -0.20 -6.65 -3.50
N LYS A 174 0.00 -5.75 -2.51
CA LYS A 174 -0.94 -4.68 -2.14
C LYS A 174 -1.43 -3.88 -3.35
N THR A 175 -0.49 -3.31 -4.11
CA THR A 175 -0.80 -2.50 -5.30
C THR A 175 -1.61 -3.29 -6.33
N THR A 176 -1.28 -4.57 -6.54
CA THR A 176 -1.99 -5.45 -7.47
C THR A 176 -3.41 -5.73 -6.99
N LEU A 177 -3.59 -6.00 -5.68
CA LEU A 177 -4.91 -6.20 -5.09
C LEU A 177 -5.75 -4.91 -5.21
N MET A 178 -5.19 -3.76 -4.86
CA MET A 178 -5.88 -2.47 -4.97
C MET A 178 -6.35 -2.18 -6.40
N LYS A 179 -5.51 -2.45 -7.41
CA LYS A 179 -5.92 -2.36 -8.83
C LYS A 179 -7.16 -3.21 -9.11
N GLY A 180 -7.17 -4.46 -8.65
CA GLY A 180 -8.29 -5.38 -8.84
C GLY A 180 -9.57 -4.93 -8.12
N LEU A 181 -9.44 -4.40 -6.89
CA LEU A 181 -10.58 -3.95 -6.08
C LEU A 181 -11.38 -2.82 -6.74
N ILE A 182 -10.76 -1.99 -7.58
CA ILE A 182 -11.47 -0.95 -8.35
C ILE A 182 -12.59 -1.57 -9.21
N GLY A 183 -12.41 -2.78 -9.71
CA GLY A 183 -13.43 -3.50 -10.44
C GLY A 183 -14.69 -3.85 -9.62
N TYR A 184 -14.59 -3.87 -8.29
CA TYR A 184 -15.67 -4.17 -7.37
C TYR A 184 -16.41 -2.94 -6.86
N TYR A 185 -15.84 -1.74 -6.94
CA TYR A 185 -16.54 -0.53 -6.57
C TYR A 185 -17.65 -0.20 -7.60
N PRO A 186 -18.77 0.39 -7.14
CA PRO A 186 -19.75 0.99 -8.05
C PRO A 186 -19.10 2.01 -9.00
N TYR A 187 -19.81 2.42 -10.06
CA TYR A 187 -19.31 3.40 -11.01
C TYR A 187 -19.33 4.81 -10.41
N PHE A 188 -18.28 5.14 -9.66
CA PHE A 188 -18.08 6.44 -9.02
C PHE A 188 -16.93 7.22 -9.66
N ASN A 189 -16.90 8.51 -9.37
CA ASN A 189 -15.74 9.35 -9.63
C ASN A 189 -14.60 8.97 -8.69
N ILE A 190 -13.48 8.54 -9.23
CA ILE A 190 -12.31 8.11 -8.46
C ILE A 190 -11.20 9.15 -8.61
N ARG A 191 -10.63 9.56 -7.49
CA ARG A 191 -9.50 10.48 -7.43
C ARG A 191 -8.33 9.78 -6.79
N VAL A 192 -7.21 9.76 -7.50
CA VAL A 192 -6.02 9.00 -7.11
C VAL A 192 -4.87 9.95 -6.89
N ILE A 193 -4.17 9.80 -5.77
CA ILE A 193 -2.90 10.46 -5.49
C ILE A 193 -1.80 9.41 -5.33
N GLU A 194 -0.71 9.59 -6.06
CA GLU A 194 0.44 8.69 -6.05
C GLU A 194 1.74 9.50 -6.01
N MET A 195 2.83 8.88 -5.64
CA MET A 195 4.16 9.47 -5.82
C MET A 195 4.70 9.25 -7.25
N SER A 196 4.23 8.22 -7.91
CA SER A 196 4.34 7.99 -9.36
C SER A 196 3.22 7.06 -9.80
N PHE A 197 2.87 7.10 -11.09
CA PHE A 197 1.69 6.41 -11.64
C PHE A 197 1.85 4.87 -11.67
N GLU A 198 2.00 4.26 -10.49
CA GLU A 198 2.13 2.80 -10.35
C GLU A 198 0.82 2.06 -10.61
N LEU A 199 -0.29 2.67 -10.24
CA LEU A 199 -1.59 2.04 -10.34
C LEU A 199 -2.09 1.94 -11.78
N GLN A 200 -1.73 2.90 -12.64
CA GLN A 200 -2.12 2.93 -14.06
C GLN A 200 -3.62 2.69 -14.29
N LEU A 201 -4.47 3.19 -13.38
CA LEU A 201 -5.91 2.89 -13.38
C LEU A 201 -6.64 3.44 -14.60
N ASN A 202 -6.16 4.54 -15.18
CA ASN A 202 -6.73 5.11 -16.41
C ASN A 202 -6.59 4.17 -17.60
N GLU A 203 -5.51 3.40 -17.65
CA GLU A 203 -5.27 2.42 -18.70
C GLU A 203 -6.04 1.13 -18.45
N ILE A 204 -6.13 0.72 -17.18
CA ILE A 204 -6.81 -0.50 -16.76
C ILE A 204 -8.34 -0.38 -16.89
N TYR A 205 -8.88 0.79 -16.56
CA TYR A 205 -10.33 1.06 -16.52
C TYR A 205 -10.70 2.28 -17.35
N PRO A 206 -10.53 2.23 -18.69
CA PRO A 206 -10.75 3.38 -19.57
C PRO A 206 -12.19 3.89 -19.58
N ASP A 207 -13.15 3.04 -19.19
CA ASP A 207 -14.59 3.39 -19.15
C ASP A 207 -15.02 4.01 -17.81
N ARG A 208 -14.11 4.16 -16.84
CA ARG A 208 -14.40 4.74 -15.53
C ARG A 208 -13.93 6.19 -15.43
N ASN A 209 -14.65 6.98 -14.65
CA ASN A 209 -14.24 8.34 -14.33
C ASN A 209 -13.12 8.31 -13.26
N ILE A 210 -11.88 8.16 -13.72
CA ILE A 210 -10.69 8.10 -12.87
C ILE A 210 -9.78 9.26 -13.25
N PHE A 211 -9.33 10.01 -12.24
CA PHE A 211 -8.32 11.04 -12.42
C PHE A 211 -7.14 10.76 -11.49
N CYS A 212 -6.01 10.39 -12.08
CA CYS A 212 -4.77 10.11 -11.37
C CYS A 212 -3.90 11.35 -11.30
N THR A 213 -3.38 11.64 -10.12
CA THR A 213 -2.49 12.76 -9.84
C THR A 213 -1.26 12.27 -9.10
N ARG A 214 -0.19 13.04 -9.20
CA ARG A 214 1.02 12.86 -8.38
C ARG A 214 1.50 14.21 -7.85
N ASN A 215 2.20 14.17 -6.75
CA ASN A 215 3.03 15.29 -6.34
C ASN A 215 4.40 15.21 -7.03
N ASP A 216 5.03 16.36 -7.22
CA ASP A 216 6.36 16.47 -7.78
C ASP A 216 7.22 17.49 -6.99
N GLU A 217 8.37 17.88 -7.52
CA GLU A 217 9.25 18.85 -6.87
C GLU A 217 8.68 20.29 -6.83
N PHE A 218 7.65 20.58 -7.61
CA PHE A 218 7.03 21.91 -7.72
C PHE A 218 5.66 21.98 -7.06
N THR A 219 5.00 20.83 -6.88
CA THR A 219 3.63 20.73 -6.36
C THR A 219 3.59 19.72 -5.22
N SER A 220 3.34 20.18 -4.02
CA SER A 220 3.27 19.34 -2.82
C SER A 220 2.05 18.40 -2.84
N ALA A 221 2.10 17.34 -2.04
CA ALA A 221 0.97 16.43 -1.89
C ALA A 221 -0.28 17.16 -1.34
N THR A 222 -0.09 18.16 -0.50
CA THR A 222 -1.18 18.99 0.04
C THR A 222 -1.84 19.83 -1.03
N GLU A 223 -1.07 20.48 -1.91
CA GLU A 223 -1.61 21.25 -3.03
C GLU A 223 -2.40 20.37 -4.00
N VAL A 224 -1.86 19.20 -4.35
CA VAL A 224 -2.56 18.21 -5.18
C VAL A 224 -3.90 17.82 -4.54
N GLN A 225 -3.89 17.54 -3.25
CA GLN A 225 -5.09 17.18 -2.52
C GLN A 225 -6.13 18.30 -2.50
N ASP A 226 -5.71 19.55 -2.29
CA ASP A 226 -6.61 20.69 -2.29
C ASP A 226 -7.26 20.95 -3.66
N ILE A 227 -6.57 20.58 -4.73
CA ILE A 227 -7.15 20.56 -6.08
C ILE A 227 -8.16 19.42 -6.19
N LEU A 228 -7.83 18.22 -5.72
CA LEU A 228 -8.72 17.06 -5.82
C LEU A 228 -10.02 17.24 -5.02
N LYS A 229 -10.01 17.93 -3.88
CA LYS A 229 -11.21 18.30 -3.12
C LYS A 229 -12.24 19.09 -3.93
N LYS A 230 -11.79 19.76 -5.00
CA LYS A 230 -12.63 20.57 -5.89
C LYS A 230 -13.15 19.80 -7.11
N THR A 231 -12.92 18.50 -7.18
CA THR A 231 -13.22 17.66 -8.36
C THR A 231 -14.28 16.59 -8.10
N ASP A 232 -15.08 16.75 -7.05
CA ASP A 232 -16.21 15.86 -6.70
C ASP A 232 -15.85 14.36 -6.71
N GLY A 233 -14.70 13.99 -6.10
CA GLY A 233 -14.30 12.61 -5.96
C GLY A 233 -15.18 11.85 -4.96
N TYR A 234 -15.80 10.76 -5.38
CA TYR A 234 -16.57 9.89 -4.49
C TYR A 234 -15.64 8.92 -3.75
N LEU A 235 -14.76 8.23 -4.48
CA LEU A 235 -13.70 7.38 -3.94
C LEU A 235 -12.36 8.11 -4.04
N SER A 236 -11.72 8.31 -2.90
CA SER A 236 -10.35 8.80 -2.82
C SER A 236 -9.38 7.65 -2.64
N MET A 237 -8.32 7.64 -3.41
CA MET A 237 -7.33 6.57 -3.36
C MET A 237 -5.92 7.12 -3.22
N ALA A 238 -5.20 6.70 -2.19
CA ALA A 238 -3.76 6.93 -2.09
C ALA A 238 -3.00 5.65 -2.44
N GLY A 239 -2.21 5.70 -3.51
CA GLY A 239 -1.46 4.53 -3.99
C GLY A 239 -0.57 3.94 -2.92
N GLU A 240 0.18 4.80 -2.21
CA GLU A 240 1.01 4.43 -1.07
C GLU A 240 1.14 5.60 -0.09
N ILE A 241 0.96 5.32 1.19
CA ILE A 241 1.29 6.28 2.24
C ILE A 241 2.77 6.11 2.62
N ALA A 242 3.64 6.88 1.94
CA ALA A 242 5.09 6.78 2.12
C ALA A 242 5.68 7.91 2.98
N THR A 243 4.96 9.03 3.17
CA THR A 243 5.41 10.19 3.93
C THR A 243 4.38 10.64 4.96
N ASN A 244 4.84 11.38 5.98
CA ASN A 244 3.96 11.93 7.02
C ASN A 244 2.92 12.89 6.45
N GLU A 245 3.29 13.67 5.44
CA GLU A 245 2.39 14.60 4.75
C GLU A 245 1.28 13.86 4.01
N VAL A 246 1.63 12.83 3.23
CA VAL A 246 0.66 12.00 2.51
C VAL A 246 -0.28 11.29 3.47
N ALA A 247 0.23 10.82 4.63
CA ALA A 247 -0.58 10.20 5.67
C ALA A 247 -1.62 11.18 6.24
N ALA A 248 -1.16 12.36 6.63
CA ALA A 248 -2.04 13.40 7.19
C ALA A 248 -3.13 13.80 6.19
N ASN A 249 -2.74 14.00 4.95
CA ASN A 249 -3.63 14.35 3.86
C ASN A 249 -4.67 13.23 3.59
N ALA A 250 -4.24 11.97 3.51
CA ALA A 250 -5.15 10.84 3.30
C ALA A 250 -6.17 10.71 4.43
N MET A 251 -5.76 10.91 5.70
CA MET A 251 -6.69 10.86 6.83
C MET A 251 -7.69 12.02 6.79
N GLN A 252 -7.26 13.24 6.50
CA GLN A 252 -8.20 14.37 6.35
C GLN A 252 -9.15 14.18 5.18
N PHE A 253 -8.67 13.64 4.06
CA PHE A 253 -9.51 13.36 2.89
C PHE A 253 -10.58 12.33 3.23
N GLY A 254 -10.20 11.24 3.92
CA GLY A 254 -11.10 10.19 4.35
C GLY A 254 -12.18 10.64 5.35
N LEU A 255 -11.96 11.76 6.05
CA LEU A 255 -12.94 12.32 6.98
C LEU A 255 -13.95 13.25 6.29
N VAL A 256 -13.52 14.08 5.34
CA VAL A 256 -14.29 15.26 4.92
C VAL A 256 -14.64 15.23 3.44
N ALA A 257 -13.77 14.74 2.57
CA ALA A 257 -13.83 15.04 1.15
C ALA A 257 -14.33 13.90 0.25
N SER A 258 -14.40 12.67 0.76
CA SER A 258 -14.85 11.50 -0.02
C SER A 258 -15.82 10.63 0.77
N GLN A 259 -16.66 9.89 0.06
CA GLN A 259 -17.56 8.90 0.67
C GLN A 259 -16.81 7.63 1.08
N ALA A 260 -15.74 7.31 0.36
CA ALA A 260 -14.85 6.20 0.67
C ALA A 260 -13.39 6.57 0.42
N THR A 261 -12.50 5.99 1.19
CA THR A 261 -11.05 6.14 1.02
C THR A 261 -10.39 4.77 1.02
N MET A 262 -9.50 4.53 0.06
CA MET A 262 -8.64 3.36 0.02
C MET A 262 -7.18 3.78 -0.10
N PHE A 263 -6.32 3.15 0.68
CA PHE A 263 -4.88 3.44 0.64
C PHE A 263 -4.04 2.22 0.97
N SER A 264 -2.78 2.19 0.50
CA SER A 264 -1.83 1.20 0.96
C SER A 264 -0.86 1.74 2.00
N HIS A 265 -0.46 0.88 2.94
CA HIS A 265 0.49 1.21 3.98
C HIS A 265 1.39 0.02 4.33
N HIS A 266 2.63 0.30 4.70
CA HIS A 266 3.57 -0.71 5.20
C HIS A 266 3.36 -0.93 6.70
N GLY A 267 2.37 -1.74 7.08
CA GLY A 267 2.12 -2.15 8.46
C GLY A 267 2.29 -3.66 8.64
N LYS A 268 2.75 -4.08 9.81
CA LYS A 268 2.83 -5.51 10.17
C LYS A 268 1.51 -6.05 10.72
N ASP A 269 0.76 -5.19 11.39
CA ASP A 269 -0.50 -5.48 12.04
C ASP A 269 -1.34 -4.19 12.18
N TYR A 270 -2.53 -4.31 12.75
CA TYR A 270 -3.43 -3.17 12.97
C TYR A 270 -2.86 -2.14 13.95
N MET A 271 -2.11 -2.55 14.96
CA MET A 271 -1.48 -1.62 15.89
C MET A 271 -0.42 -0.80 15.19
N GLY A 272 0.47 -1.44 14.42
CA GLY A 272 1.46 -0.76 13.61
C GLY A 272 0.83 0.19 12.56
N LEU A 273 -0.31 -0.17 12.00
CA LEU A 273 -1.05 0.71 11.09
C LEU A 273 -1.56 1.96 11.82
N ILE A 274 -2.30 1.80 12.91
CA ILE A 274 -2.90 2.93 13.66
C ILE A 274 -1.82 3.82 14.29
N GLU A 275 -0.80 3.20 14.92
CA GLU A 275 0.31 3.93 15.52
C GLU A 275 1.16 4.66 14.47
N GLY A 276 1.44 4.01 13.34
CA GLY A 276 2.19 4.62 12.25
C GLY A 276 1.50 5.86 11.68
N LEU A 277 0.19 5.76 11.41
CA LEU A 277 -0.62 6.88 10.94
C LEU A 277 -0.72 7.99 11.99
N THR A 278 -0.94 7.64 13.27
CA THR A 278 -0.99 8.60 14.37
C THR A 278 0.31 9.39 14.49
N ASN A 279 1.45 8.70 14.46
CA ASN A 279 2.77 9.33 14.51
C ASN A 279 3.04 10.21 13.28
N ALA A 280 2.57 9.80 12.11
CA ALA A 280 2.68 10.60 10.90
C ALA A 280 1.88 11.90 10.98
N LEU A 281 0.65 11.86 11.54
CA LEU A 281 -0.15 13.05 11.78
C LEU A 281 0.53 14.03 12.77
N LEU A 282 1.08 13.51 13.86
CA LEU A 282 1.84 14.34 14.82
C LEU A 282 3.08 14.96 14.15
N SER A 283 3.83 14.16 13.41
CA SER A 283 5.06 14.60 12.74
C SER A 283 4.81 15.60 11.60
N SER A 284 3.61 15.60 11.00
CA SER A 284 3.22 16.60 10.00
C SER A 284 2.97 17.99 10.59
N GLY A 285 2.86 18.11 11.92
CA GLY A 285 2.57 19.37 12.62
C GLY A 285 1.09 19.78 12.56
N GLN A 286 0.20 18.96 12.00
CA GLN A 286 -1.24 19.26 11.93
C GLN A 286 -1.96 18.99 13.25
N PHE A 287 -1.38 18.16 14.11
CA PHE A 287 -1.90 17.81 15.42
C PHE A 287 -0.83 18.01 16.50
N ASN A 288 -1.23 18.58 17.63
CA ASN A 288 -0.36 18.84 18.77
C ASN A 288 -0.50 17.80 19.88
N ASP A 289 -1.55 17.00 19.83
CA ASP A 289 -1.78 15.94 20.81
C ASP A 289 -2.11 14.59 20.14
N ARG A 290 -1.69 13.54 20.85
CA ARG A 290 -1.83 12.17 20.34
C ARG A 290 -3.28 11.70 20.28
N ASP A 291 -4.09 12.13 21.25
CA ASP A 291 -5.47 11.65 21.38
C ASP A 291 -6.34 12.13 20.22
N SER A 292 -6.17 13.40 19.82
CA SER A 292 -6.86 13.96 18.66
C SER A 292 -6.35 13.33 17.36
N ALA A 293 -5.04 13.13 17.22
CA ALA A 293 -4.46 12.48 16.06
C ALA A 293 -4.95 11.02 15.91
N GLN A 294 -4.88 10.23 16.99
CA GLN A 294 -5.35 8.85 16.99
C GLN A 294 -6.87 8.75 16.81
N GLY A 295 -7.63 9.68 17.41
CA GLY A 295 -9.06 9.79 17.21
C GLY A 295 -9.43 9.92 15.74
N LEU A 296 -8.75 10.82 15.00
CA LEU A 296 -8.94 10.99 13.57
C LEU A 296 -8.61 9.70 12.78
N VAL A 297 -7.48 9.06 13.09
CA VAL A 297 -7.10 7.80 12.41
C VAL A 297 -8.19 6.74 12.61
N LEU A 298 -8.71 6.58 13.83
CA LEU A 298 -9.78 5.62 14.15
C LEU A 298 -11.14 6.00 13.53
N ASP A 299 -11.37 7.28 13.28
CA ASP A 299 -12.58 7.74 12.59
C ASP A 299 -12.51 7.49 11.07
N VAL A 300 -11.31 7.38 10.50
CA VAL A 300 -11.10 7.11 9.07
C VAL A 300 -10.87 5.62 8.80
N VAL A 301 -9.94 4.97 9.49
CA VAL A 301 -9.57 3.57 9.23
C VAL A 301 -10.61 2.63 9.84
N LYS A 302 -11.44 2.01 8.99
CA LYS A 302 -12.49 1.10 9.42
C LYS A 302 -12.16 -0.36 9.15
N HIS A 303 -11.50 -0.62 8.03
CA HIS A 303 -11.13 -1.97 7.61
C HIS A 303 -9.65 -2.02 7.24
N ASN A 304 -9.04 -3.14 7.55
CA ASN A 304 -7.69 -3.47 7.11
C ASN A 304 -7.71 -4.81 6.36
N VAL A 305 -7.21 -4.78 5.13
CA VAL A 305 -6.95 -5.97 4.31
C VAL A 305 -5.45 -6.20 4.34
N HIS A 306 -5.00 -7.17 5.10
CA HIS A 306 -3.57 -7.46 5.26
C HIS A 306 -3.10 -8.48 4.24
N CYS A 307 -2.08 -8.10 3.45
CA CYS A 307 -1.44 -8.95 2.44
C CYS A 307 -0.13 -9.50 2.97
N ASP A 308 0.11 -10.79 2.76
CA ASP A 308 1.37 -11.44 3.12
C ASP A 308 1.93 -12.30 1.96
N PHE A 309 3.21 -12.65 2.11
CA PHE A 309 3.93 -13.51 1.17
C PHE A 309 4.35 -14.80 1.87
N HIS A 310 3.54 -15.84 1.71
CA HIS A 310 3.75 -17.14 2.35
C HIS A 310 4.15 -18.21 1.33
N LYS A 311 5.29 -18.91 1.56
CA LYS A 311 5.76 -20.02 0.70
C LYS A 311 5.68 -19.75 -0.80
N LYS A 312 6.09 -18.54 -1.23
CA LYS A 312 6.00 -18.04 -2.62
C LYS A 312 4.58 -17.67 -3.09
N LEU A 313 3.58 -17.72 -2.23
CA LEU A 313 2.21 -17.30 -2.52
C LEU A 313 1.95 -15.90 -1.95
N ARG A 314 1.37 -15.02 -2.74
CA ARG A 314 0.79 -13.76 -2.24
C ARG A 314 -0.63 -14.06 -1.80
N VAL A 315 -0.96 -13.77 -0.56
CA VAL A 315 -2.27 -14.06 0.04
C VAL A 315 -2.82 -12.83 0.78
N VAL A 316 -4.12 -12.79 0.96
CA VAL A 316 -4.74 -11.93 1.99
C VAL A 316 -4.62 -12.71 3.29
N ASP A 317 -3.74 -12.29 4.18
CA ASP A 317 -3.53 -13.02 5.45
C ASP A 317 -4.77 -12.93 6.35
N TYR A 318 -5.35 -11.73 6.42
CA TYR A 318 -6.63 -11.52 7.09
C TYR A 318 -7.33 -10.26 6.59
N ILE A 319 -8.63 -10.21 6.83
CA ILE A 319 -9.44 -9.00 6.72
C ILE A 319 -10.01 -8.74 8.12
N GLU A 320 -9.84 -7.51 8.60
CA GLU A 320 -10.27 -7.14 9.95
C GLU A 320 -11.02 -5.80 10.00
N GLU A 321 -11.93 -5.69 10.94
CA GLU A 321 -12.54 -4.45 11.35
C GLU A 321 -11.67 -3.78 12.41
N ILE A 322 -11.43 -2.49 12.29
CA ILE A 322 -10.83 -1.68 13.36
C ILE A 322 -11.95 -1.12 14.21
N VAL A 323 -11.96 -1.53 15.47
CA VAL A 323 -13.00 -1.16 16.44
C VAL A 323 -12.44 -0.10 17.37
N LYS A 324 -13.04 1.08 17.36
CA LYS A 324 -12.74 2.13 18.33
C LYS A 324 -13.25 1.71 19.69
N GLY A 325 -12.39 1.69 20.69
CA GLY A 325 -12.77 1.41 22.07
C GLY A 325 -13.78 2.42 22.61
N GLU A 326 -14.56 2.01 23.59
CA GLU A 326 -15.58 2.86 24.19
C GLU A 326 -14.97 4.18 24.68
N THR A 327 -15.68 5.25 24.44
CA THR A 327 -15.43 6.56 25.04
C THR A 327 -15.49 6.40 26.57
N ILE A 328 -14.57 7.05 27.28
CA ILE A 328 -14.38 6.98 28.73
C ILE A 328 -15.73 6.78 29.45
N VAL A 329 -15.92 5.60 30.03
CA VAL A 329 -17.02 5.39 31.00
C VAL A 329 -16.80 6.40 32.12
N PRO A 330 -17.78 7.25 32.48
CA PRO A 330 -17.65 8.16 33.59
C PRO A 330 -17.25 7.39 34.87
N TYR A 331 -16.41 8.04 35.70
CA TYR A 331 -16.15 7.46 37.02
C TYR A 331 -17.48 7.32 37.74
N GLN A 332 -17.68 6.17 38.37
CA GLN A 332 -18.86 5.99 39.23
C GLN A 332 -18.80 7.03 40.36
N ASP A 333 -19.95 7.63 40.69
CA ASP A 333 -20.07 8.46 41.87
C ASP A 333 -19.85 7.59 43.12
N ILE A 334 -18.62 7.57 43.61
CA ILE A 334 -18.25 6.82 44.81
C ILE A 334 -18.45 7.75 46.01
N LYS A 335 -19.43 7.43 46.82
CA LYS A 335 -19.56 8.06 48.13
C LYS A 335 -18.44 7.54 49.03
N VAL A 336 -17.55 8.43 49.43
CA VAL A 336 -16.44 8.08 50.33
C VAL A 336 -17.03 7.58 51.66
N SER A 337 -16.63 6.36 52.07
CA SER A 337 -17.05 5.78 53.35
C SER A 337 -16.55 6.62 54.54
N SER A 338 -17.31 6.68 55.61
CA SER A 338 -16.88 7.29 56.87
C SER A 338 -15.87 6.43 57.64
N ASP A 339 -15.73 5.15 57.26
CA ASP A 339 -14.73 4.24 57.82
C ASP A 339 -13.41 4.40 57.10
N VAL A 340 -12.35 4.62 57.86
CA VAL A 340 -11.00 4.95 57.33
C VAL A 340 -10.43 3.84 56.43
N VAL A 341 -10.63 2.58 56.81
CA VAL A 341 -10.09 1.45 56.04
C VAL A 341 -10.81 1.34 54.69
N SER A 342 -12.15 1.40 54.73
CA SER A 342 -12.97 1.39 53.52
C SER A 342 -12.72 2.61 52.62
N ALA A 343 -12.41 3.77 53.18
CA ALA A 343 -12.06 4.97 52.43
C ALA A 343 -10.68 4.84 51.72
N ILE A 344 -9.71 4.21 52.39
CA ILE A 344 -8.38 3.91 51.80
C ILE A 344 -8.53 2.90 50.64
N ASP A 345 -9.30 1.84 50.84
CA ASP A 345 -9.51 0.82 49.78
C ASP A 345 -10.21 1.44 48.57
N GLN A 346 -11.22 2.27 48.79
CA GLN A 346 -11.91 3.01 47.72
C GLN A 346 -10.98 3.98 46.99
N SER A 347 -10.14 4.74 47.71
CA SER A 347 -9.15 5.63 47.13
C SER A 347 -8.09 4.86 46.29
N THR A 348 -7.65 3.71 46.79
CA THR A 348 -6.71 2.82 46.09
C THR A 348 -7.32 2.27 44.80
N ALA A 349 -8.61 1.83 44.86
CA ALA A 349 -9.32 1.35 43.68
C ALA A 349 -9.50 2.45 42.61
N LEU A 350 -9.87 3.68 43.04
CA LEU A 350 -9.98 4.85 42.16
C LEU A 350 -8.64 5.26 41.53
N ASN A 351 -7.57 5.24 42.32
CA ASN A 351 -6.24 5.53 41.79
C ASN A 351 -5.81 4.47 40.79
N ARG A 352 -6.04 3.19 41.08
CA ARG A 352 -5.75 2.11 40.10
C ARG A 352 -6.55 2.30 38.83
N GLU A 353 -7.84 2.58 38.91
CA GLU A 353 -8.69 2.85 37.75
C GLU A 353 -8.20 4.10 36.97
N PHE A 354 -7.82 5.17 37.66
CA PHE A 354 -7.25 6.34 37.05
C PHE A 354 -5.97 6.02 36.28
N TYR A 355 -5.03 5.28 36.87
CA TYR A 355 -3.80 4.88 36.17
C TYR A 355 -4.09 3.96 35.00
N GLN A 356 -4.94 2.96 35.12
CA GLN A 356 -5.35 2.10 34.02
C GLN A 356 -5.96 2.89 32.87
N ARG A 357 -6.81 3.87 33.17
CA ARG A 357 -7.42 4.74 32.15
C ARG A 357 -6.43 5.70 31.50
N THR A 358 -5.37 6.09 32.18
CA THR A 358 -4.39 7.07 31.68
C THR A 358 -3.14 6.44 31.06
N THR A 359 -2.70 5.26 31.55
CA THR A 359 -1.45 4.63 31.14
C THR A 359 -1.66 3.38 30.27
N ASP A 360 -2.70 2.58 30.55
CA ASP A 360 -2.91 1.26 29.93
C ASP A 360 -4.07 1.27 28.92
N ARG A 361 -4.41 2.42 28.38
CA ARG A 361 -5.53 2.54 27.44
C ARG A 361 -5.29 1.78 26.16
N VAL A 362 -6.02 0.70 25.98
CA VAL A 362 -6.34 0.18 24.65
C VAL A 362 -7.58 0.93 24.17
N ARG A 363 -7.38 1.95 23.32
CA ARG A 363 -8.48 2.77 22.77
C ARG A 363 -9.08 2.17 21.52
N TYR A 364 -8.53 1.08 21.04
CA TYR A 364 -8.97 0.40 19.85
C TYR A 364 -8.55 -1.06 19.90
N THR A 365 -9.29 -1.86 19.19
CA THR A 365 -9.00 -3.28 18.99
C THR A 365 -9.29 -3.64 17.55
N SER A 366 -9.01 -4.86 17.14
CA SER A 366 -9.42 -5.37 15.84
C SER A 366 -10.23 -6.63 15.98
N ARG A 367 -11.13 -6.86 15.02
CA ARG A 367 -11.87 -8.10 14.85
C ARG A 367 -11.49 -8.71 13.52
N LYS A 368 -10.85 -9.86 13.55
CA LYS A 368 -10.49 -10.59 12.33
C LYS A 368 -11.73 -11.27 11.76
N ILE A 369 -12.22 -10.78 10.63
CA ILE A 369 -13.41 -11.32 9.98
C ILE A 369 -13.11 -12.65 9.32
N ILE A 370 -11.99 -12.72 8.59
CA ILE A 370 -11.48 -13.92 7.94
C ILE A 370 -9.96 -13.95 8.08
N ARG A 371 -9.40 -15.14 8.17
CA ARG A 371 -7.95 -15.35 8.24
C ARG A 371 -7.50 -16.45 7.28
N PHE A 372 -6.26 -16.39 6.88
CA PHE A 372 -5.59 -17.43 6.11
C PHE A 372 -4.87 -18.41 7.06
N ASN A 373 -5.20 -19.68 6.97
CA ASN A 373 -4.50 -20.72 7.71
C ASN A 373 -3.27 -21.15 6.93
N HIS A 374 -2.09 -20.81 7.41
CA HIS A 374 -0.80 -21.05 6.78
C HIS A 374 -0.38 -22.53 6.73
N GLU A 375 -0.98 -23.39 7.56
CA GLU A 375 -0.69 -24.82 7.58
C GLU A 375 -1.47 -25.53 6.48
N THR A 376 -2.74 -25.21 6.33
CA THR A 376 -3.67 -25.87 5.41
C THR A 376 -3.85 -25.14 4.10
N ASN A 377 -3.30 -23.92 3.96
CA ASN A 377 -3.52 -22.98 2.87
C ASN A 377 -5.02 -22.72 2.59
N THR A 378 -5.79 -22.53 3.66
CA THR A 378 -7.26 -22.40 3.59
C THR A 378 -7.69 -21.07 4.22
N TYR A 379 -8.62 -20.38 3.59
CA TYR A 379 -9.29 -19.26 4.22
C TYR A 379 -10.39 -19.73 5.18
N GLU A 380 -10.36 -19.19 6.39
CA GLU A 380 -11.27 -19.55 7.47
C GLU A 380 -12.03 -18.31 7.97
N PRO A 381 -13.38 -18.28 7.87
CA PRO A 381 -14.19 -17.32 8.63
C PRO A 381 -13.86 -17.41 10.11
N TYR A 382 -13.75 -16.27 10.79
CA TYR A 382 -13.28 -16.24 12.19
C TYR A 382 -14.26 -15.51 13.10
N GLU A 383 -14.34 -14.18 13.02
CA GLU A 383 -15.33 -13.35 13.72
C GLU A 383 -16.23 -12.67 12.69
N TRP A 384 -17.29 -12.05 13.14
CA TRP A 384 -18.08 -11.17 12.28
C TRP A 384 -17.94 -9.73 12.72
N TYR A 385 -18.34 -8.82 11.86
CA TYR A 385 -18.38 -7.39 12.15
C TYR A 385 -19.17 -7.08 13.43
N THR A 386 -18.83 -5.98 14.09
CA THR A 386 -19.68 -5.46 15.16
C THR A 386 -21.10 -5.20 14.63
N PRO A 387 -22.15 -5.32 15.48
CA PRO A 387 -23.52 -5.04 15.05
C PRO A 387 -23.68 -3.66 14.42
N GLU A 388 -22.99 -2.65 14.98
CA GLU A 388 -22.99 -1.27 14.51
C GLU A 388 -22.37 -1.17 13.13
N ARG A 389 -21.20 -1.80 12.92
CA ARG A 389 -20.51 -1.80 11.62
C ARG A 389 -21.33 -2.51 10.58
N PHE A 390 -21.89 -3.67 10.90
CA PHE A 390 -22.72 -4.43 9.98
C PHE A 390 -23.97 -3.64 9.54
N ALA A 391 -24.60 -2.91 10.47
CA ALA A 391 -25.73 -2.04 10.15
C ALA A 391 -25.32 -0.91 9.20
N ILE A 392 -24.18 -0.24 9.44
CA ILE A 392 -23.66 0.81 8.57
C ILE A 392 -23.35 0.25 7.17
N MET A 393 -22.72 -0.93 7.08
CA MET A 393 -22.41 -1.57 5.80
C MET A 393 -23.68 -1.87 5.00
N LEU A 394 -24.74 -2.37 5.68
CA LEU A 394 -26.03 -2.62 5.03
C LEU A 394 -26.72 -1.32 4.58
N ASP A 395 -26.61 -0.26 5.36
CA ASP A 395 -27.19 1.04 4.99
C ASP A 395 -26.55 1.62 3.73
N LYS A 396 -25.22 1.63 3.66
CA LYS A 396 -24.43 2.14 2.53
C LYS A 396 -24.50 1.27 1.29
N MET A 397 -24.78 -0.02 1.43
CA MET A 397 -24.76 -0.97 0.32
C MET A 397 -25.95 -0.75 -0.63
N PRO A 398 -25.77 -0.85 -1.96
CA PRO A 398 -26.88 -0.89 -2.91
C PRO A 398 -27.91 -1.98 -2.56
N ASP A 399 -29.19 -1.65 -2.68
CA ASP A 399 -30.30 -2.55 -2.24
C ASP A 399 -30.25 -3.92 -2.89
N GLU A 400 -29.80 -3.99 -4.14
CA GLU A 400 -29.67 -5.23 -4.90
C GLU A 400 -28.65 -6.21 -4.29
N HIS A 401 -27.70 -5.74 -3.47
CA HIS A 401 -26.66 -6.56 -2.85
C HIS A 401 -26.95 -6.92 -1.38
N LYS A 402 -27.86 -6.18 -0.70
CA LYS A 402 -28.15 -6.37 0.73
C LYS A 402 -28.57 -7.77 1.09
N ALA A 403 -29.54 -8.32 0.34
CA ALA A 403 -30.03 -9.67 0.58
C ALA A 403 -28.93 -10.74 0.39
N GLY A 404 -28.11 -10.57 -0.66
CA GLY A 404 -26.96 -11.42 -0.92
C GLY A 404 -25.91 -11.38 0.17
N PHE A 405 -25.61 -10.21 0.73
CA PHE A 405 -24.65 -10.05 1.82
C PHE A 405 -25.14 -10.70 3.13
N ILE A 406 -26.41 -10.53 3.46
CA ILE A 406 -27.02 -11.20 4.63
C ILE A 406 -26.98 -12.74 4.47
N GLN A 407 -27.29 -13.23 3.27
CA GLN A 407 -27.23 -14.67 2.99
C GLN A 407 -25.80 -15.20 3.08
N PHE A 408 -24.83 -14.47 2.52
CA PHE A 408 -23.40 -14.79 2.59
C PHE A 408 -22.91 -14.90 4.04
N TYR A 409 -23.31 -13.97 4.92
CA TYR A 409 -23.05 -14.04 6.36
C TYR A 409 -23.64 -15.32 6.98
N LYS A 410 -24.92 -15.60 6.70
CA LYS A 410 -25.63 -16.77 7.26
C LYS A 410 -24.98 -18.10 6.85
N GLU A 411 -24.51 -18.20 5.62
CA GLU A 411 -23.92 -19.43 5.08
C GLU A 411 -22.50 -19.68 5.62
N ASN A 412 -21.68 -18.65 5.75
CA ASN A 412 -20.26 -18.82 6.02
C ASN A 412 -19.86 -18.54 7.47
N TRP A 413 -20.49 -17.58 8.17
CA TRP A 413 -20.11 -17.21 9.55
C TRP A 413 -20.99 -17.79 10.62
N VAL A 414 -22.29 -17.84 10.44
CA VAL A 414 -23.21 -18.35 11.49
C VAL A 414 -22.85 -19.76 11.94
N PRO A 415 -22.50 -20.73 11.08
CA PRO A 415 -22.06 -22.05 11.51
C PRO A 415 -20.79 -22.01 12.36
N VAL A 416 -19.80 -21.19 11.96
CA VAL A 416 -18.50 -21.06 12.66
C VAL A 416 -18.70 -20.42 14.03
N LEU A 417 -19.47 -19.34 14.10
CA LEU A 417 -19.75 -18.64 15.38
C LEU A 417 -20.50 -19.53 16.36
N LYS A 418 -21.48 -20.33 15.88
CA LYS A 418 -22.17 -21.32 16.72
C LYS A 418 -21.25 -22.42 17.23
N ALA A 419 -20.36 -22.94 16.40
CA ALA A 419 -19.39 -23.96 16.79
C ALA A 419 -18.43 -23.43 17.88
N ARG A 420 -17.92 -22.20 17.72
CA ARG A 420 -17.05 -21.55 18.72
C ARG A 420 -17.75 -21.27 20.04
N ALA A 421 -19.00 -20.79 19.99
CA ALA A 421 -19.79 -20.60 21.22
C ALA A 421 -19.99 -21.91 21.99
N ASN A 422 -20.18 -23.04 21.30
CA ASN A 422 -20.35 -24.35 21.91
C ASN A 422 -19.00 -24.92 22.46
N SER A 423 -17.85 -24.51 21.95
CA SER A 423 -16.52 -24.94 22.45
C SER A 423 -16.01 -24.12 23.63
N GLY A 424 -16.74 -23.08 24.06
CA GLY A 424 -16.33 -22.20 25.17
C GLY A 424 -15.21 -21.20 24.80
N GLU A 425 -14.86 -21.09 23.56
CA GLU A 425 -14.00 -20.01 23.06
C GLU A 425 -14.82 -18.72 23.02
N THR A 426 -14.54 -17.79 23.93
CA THR A 426 -15.14 -16.45 23.91
C THR A 426 -14.77 -15.73 22.62
N ALA A 427 -15.78 -15.28 21.89
CA ALA A 427 -15.64 -14.48 20.68
C ALA A 427 -15.07 -13.09 20.99
#